data_7592f4467a748e7b0e853076077ec141
#
_entry.id   7592f4467a748e7b0e853076077ec141
#
_cell.length_a   1.000
_cell.length_b   1.000
_cell.length_c   1.000
_cell.angle_alpha   90.00
_cell.angle_beta   90.00
_cell.angle_gamma   90.00
#
_symmetry.space_group_name_H-M   'P 1'
#
loop_
_entity.id
_entity.type
_entity.pdbx_description
1 polymer ?
#
loop_
_entity_poly.entity_id
_entity_poly.type
_entity_poly.pdbx_seq_one_letter_code
_entity_poly.pdbx_strand_id
1 'polypeptide(L)'
;LVGSEMCIRDRALEDVLPRFPCFDVKIKKGFFWYYLQENEYAAPPVMLDVNNPCHRIKWNENNHFLFKVYYYDKRISVDFFHVLTDGYGGSLFLCTLAARYLTLCGHDVSVGGNVLDINEPATEDEINDAFVKFANSKAKLKKFNKFVYHAKGTKLPNHRVNITTGFMPVDALKKKAAEYNATITEFLGALLLYIHYQKQNRECYKKKDVSVQIPVNLRRTFPTNTFRNFSLCYSVRIDPNMGEYTFEEVVKQVSLYLRYINNEKQLNAMISNNLKLESNPVSRVLPLFIKDAAVGLSFLLTGEQTTSVLLTNLGIVKLPKDMEPFVDKFIFMAGPGKLNGARCGASSLGNCLALTFANIYAESDIEREFFTSLVKMGIHVKVESNR
;
A
#
# COMPACT_ATOMS: atom_id res chain seq x y z
N LEU A 1 1.14 9.69 35.48
CA LEU A 1 2.06 9.33 34.39
C LEU A 1 1.32 9.01 33.07
N VAL A 2 0.22 8.24 33.11
CA VAL A 2 -0.56 7.91 31.88
C VAL A 2 -1.11 9.15 31.17
N GLY A 3 -1.50 10.18 31.90
CA GLY A 3 -1.99 11.45 31.31
C GLY A 3 -0.89 12.26 30.60
N SER A 4 0.36 12.20 31.07
CA SER A 4 1.47 12.93 30.46
C SER A 4 1.91 12.31 29.11
N GLU A 5 1.92 10.98 29.00
CA GLU A 5 2.26 10.31 27.76
C GLU A 5 1.21 10.50 26.65
N MET A 6 -0.06 10.57 27.00
CA MET A 6 -1.13 10.87 26.04
C MET A 6 -0.97 12.29 25.50
N CYS A 7 -0.69 13.28 26.37
CA CYS A 7 -0.41 14.65 25.94
C CYS A 7 0.81 14.76 25.04
N ILE A 8 1.88 13.97 25.28
CA ILE A 8 3.08 13.97 24.42
C ILE A 8 2.76 13.46 23.01
N ARG A 9 1.95 12.40 22.90
CA ARG A 9 1.56 11.85 21.59
C ARG A 9 0.67 12.81 20.79
N ASP A 10 -0.31 13.40 21.44
CA ASP A 10 -1.20 14.39 20.79
C ASP A 10 -0.37 15.61 20.35
N ARG A 11 0.52 16.11 21.20
CA ARG A 11 1.41 17.21 20.86
C ARG A 11 2.38 16.86 19.72
N ALA A 12 2.91 15.63 19.66
CA ALA A 12 3.75 15.21 18.55
C ALA A 12 3.01 15.29 17.22
N LEU A 13 1.73 14.89 17.20
CA LEU A 13 0.89 14.98 16.01
C LEU A 13 0.58 16.44 15.63
N GLU A 14 0.26 17.28 16.59
CA GLU A 14 0.04 18.73 16.38
C GLU A 14 1.27 19.42 15.80
N ASP A 15 2.48 19.08 16.30
CA ASP A 15 3.74 19.66 15.84
C ASP A 15 4.10 19.19 14.41
N VAL A 16 3.73 17.96 14.02
CA VAL A 16 4.09 17.36 12.72
C VAL A 16 3.12 17.73 11.61
N LEU A 17 1.83 17.87 11.92
CA LEU A 17 0.78 18.07 10.92
C LEU A 17 1.03 19.28 9.99
N PRO A 18 1.53 20.45 10.45
CA PRO A 18 1.84 21.59 9.58
C PRO A 18 2.91 21.30 8.51
N ARG A 19 3.79 20.30 8.74
CA ARG A 19 4.78 19.88 7.73
C ARG A 19 4.16 19.09 6.58
N PHE A 20 2.93 18.60 6.76
CA PHE A 20 2.17 17.79 5.78
C PHE A 20 0.83 18.44 5.43
N PRO A 21 0.80 19.65 4.83
CA PRO A 21 -0.46 20.37 4.60
C PRO A 21 -1.43 19.63 3.68
N CYS A 22 -0.94 18.72 2.84
CA CYS A 22 -1.80 17.85 2.03
C CYS A 22 -2.56 16.78 2.86
N PHE A 23 -2.22 16.59 4.14
CA PHE A 23 -2.93 15.70 5.07
C PHE A 23 -3.90 16.49 5.97
N ASP A 24 -3.68 17.79 6.13
CA ASP A 24 -4.54 18.69 6.87
C ASP A 24 -5.74 19.16 6.03
N VAL A 25 -6.48 18.18 5.53
CA VAL A 25 -7.59 18.40 4.60
C VAL A 25 -8.80 17.53 4.94
N LYS A 26 -9.98 18.05 4.58
CA LYS A 26 -11.26 17.36 4.64
C LYS A 26 -11.87 17.19 3.25
N ILE A 27 -12.65 16.12 3.05
CA ILE A 27 -13.41 15.92 1.80
C ILE A 27 -14.69 16.75 1.84
N LYS A 28 -14.94 17.47 0.75
CA LYS A 28 -16.21 18.13 0.47
C LYS A 28 -16.86 17.56 -0.78
N LYS A 29 -18.19 17.48 -0.73
CA LYS A 29 -19.01 17.05 -1.85
C LYS A 29 -19.52 18.27 -2.60
N GLY A 30 -18.97 18.51 -3.80
CA GLY A 30 -19.50 19.51 -4.72
C GLY A 30 -20.60 18.93 -5.62
N PHE A 31 -21.14 19.76 -6.52
CA PHE A 31 -22.16 19.30 -7.46
C PHE A 31 -21.59 18.36 -8.56
N PHE A 32 -20.37 18.62 -9.00
CA PHE A 32 -19.72 17.86 -10.08
C PHE A 32 -18.58 16.96 -9.57
N TRP A 33 -17.88 17.33 -8.50
CA TRP A 33 -16.68 16.64 -8.01
C TRP A 33 -16.63 16.62 -6.48
N TYR A 34 -15.94 15.62 -5.93
CA TYR A 34 -15.37 15.71 -4.60
C TYR A 34 -14.10 16.54 -4.68
N TYR A 35 -13.84 17.34 -3.65
CA TYR A 35 -12.61 18.09 -3.54
C TYR A 35 -12.08 18.08 -2.11
N LEU A 36 -10.77 18.28 -1.99
CA LEU A 36 -10.12 18.43 -0.70
C LEU A 36 -10.09 19.91 -0.35
N GLN A 37 -10.49 20.24 0.86
CA GLN A 37 -10.45 21.58 1.43
C GLN A 37 -9.60 21.53 2.69
N GLU A 38 -8.86 22.58 2.96
CA GLU A 38 -8.13 22.77 4.22
C GLU A 38 -9.05 22.50 5.42
N ASN A 39 -8.53 21.84 6.43
CA ASN A 39 -9.28 21.47 7.61
C ASN A 39 -9.10 22.53 8.69
N GLU A 40 -10.19 23.09 9.19
CA GLU A 40 -10.21 24.13 10.21
C GLU A 40 -10.31 23.54 11.63
N TYR A 41 -10.44 22.23 11.76
CA TYR A 41 -10.55 21.56 13.05
C TYR A 41 -9.17 21.27 13.63
N ALA A 42 -9.11 21.15 14.94
CA ALA A 42 -7.91 20.70 15.65
C ALA A 42 -7.45 19.31 15.16
N ALA A 43 -6.17 19.02 15.29
CA ALA A 43 -5.59 17.72 14.96
C ALA A 43 -6.43 16.56 15.54
N PRO A 44 -6.52 15.42 14.85
CA PRO A 44 -7.31 14.31 15.34
C PRO A 44 -6.67 13.71 16.60
N PRO A 45 -7.46 13.20 17.55
CA PRO A 45 -6.88 12.58 18.74
C PRO A 45 -6.11 11.30 18.40
N VAL A 46 -5.03 11.05 19.11
CA VAL A 46 -4.30 9.78 19.05
C VAL A 46 -5.05 8.75 19.89
N MET A 47 -5.55 7.69 19.24
CA MET A 47 -6.45 6.72 19.84
C MET A 47 -5.75 5.45 20.28
N LEU A 48 -6.27 4.78 21.32
CA LEU A 48 -5.80 3.43 21.67
C LEU A 48 -6.19 2.43 20.57
N ASP A 49 -5.22 1.64 20.11
CA ASP A 49 -5.44 0.58 19.10
C ASP A 49 -6.04 -0.66 19.77
N VAL A 50 -7.34 -0.66 19.98
CA VAL A 50 -8.11 -1.76 20.57
C VAL A 50 -8.93 -2.53 19.54
N ASN A 51 -8.92 -2.06 18.30
CA ASN A 51 -9.75 -2.58 17.22
C ASN A 51 -8.90 -3.23 16.12
N ASN A 52 -9.59 -3.86 15.18
CA ASN A 52 -8.94 -4.34 13.96
C ASN A 52 -8.39 -3.16 13.14
N PRO A 53 -7.23 -3.32 12.54
CA PRO A 53 -6.69 -2.32 11.60
C PRO A 53 -7.54 -2.23 10.33
N CYS A 54 -7.32 -1.18 9.56
CA CYS A 54 -8.03 -0.91 8.30
C CYS A 54 -9.55 -0.71 8.44
N HIS A 55 -10.02 -0.20 9.55
CA HIS A 55 -11.41 0.23 9.67
C HIS A 55 -11.69 1.38 8.71
N ARG A 56 -12.91 1.35 8.15
CA ARG A 56 -13.36 2.45 7.29
C ARG A 56 -13.32 3.76 8.05
N ILE A 57 -12.58 4.73 7.52
CA ILE A 57 -12.57 6.10 8.00
C ILE A 57 -13.83 6.78 7.45
N LYS A 58 -14.72 7.21 8.33
CA LYS A 58 -15.87 8.01 7.93
C LYS A 58 -15.47 9.48 7.96
N TRP A 59 -15.82 10.20 6.93
CA TRP A 59 -15.45 11.61 6.73
C TRP A 59 -16.13 12.63 7.67
N ASN A 60 -17.10 12.20 8.47
CA ASN A 60 -17.76 13.00 9.50
C ASN A 60 -17.30 12.66 10.92
N GLU A 61 -16.32 11.79 11.06
CA GLU A 61 -15.68 11.41 12.31
C GLU A 61 -14.25 11.96 12.35
N ASN A 62 -13.57 11.85 13.49
CA ASN A 62 -12.15 12.13 13.64
C ASN A 62 -11.76 13.55 13.17
N ASN A 63 -12.53 14.56 13.58
CA ASN A 63 -12.37 15.96 13.17
C ASN A 63 -12.27 16.13 11.63
N HIS A 64 -12.97 15.28 10.87
CA HIS A 64 -12.98 15.23 9.40
C HIS A 64 -11.62 14.85 8.72
N PHE A 65 -10.60 14.50 9.49
CA PHE A 65 -9.34 14.02 8.94
C PHE A 65 -9.49 12.68 8.23
N LEU A 66 -8.74 12.51 7.16
CA LEU A 66 -8.78 11.32 6.31
C LEU A 66 -7.70 10.29 6.69
N PHE A 67 -7.15 10.43 7.88
CA PHE A 67 -6.26 9.46 8.50
C PHE A 67 -6.57 9.34 9.99
N LYS A 68 -6.12 8.27 10.62
CA LYS A 68 -6.24 8.04 12.07
C LYS A 68 -4.91 7.59 12.62
N VAL A 69 -4.55 8.09 13.80
CA VAL A 69 -3.33 7.71 14.51
C VAL A 69 -3.72 6.88 15.72
N TYR A 70 -3.03 5.75 15.89
CA TYR A 70 -3.26 4.83 16.99
C TYR A 70 -1.96 4.53 17.73
N TYR A 71 -2.10 4.18 18.99
CA TYR A 71 -1.03 3.63 19.79
C TYR A 71 -1.46 2.36 20.52
N TYR A 72 -0.54 1.46 20.74
CA TYR A 72 -0.71 0.30 21.59
C TYR A 72 0.66 -0.11 22.15
N ASP A 73 0.82 -0.08 23.46
CA ASP A 73 2.12 -0.31 24.13
C ASP A 73 3.23 0.54 23.47
N LYS A 74 4.22 -0.08 22.86
CA LYS A 74 5.33 0.56 22.15
C LYS A 74 5.10 0.77 20.64
N ARG A 75 3.88 0.59 20.16
CA ARG A 75 3.55 0.73 18.74
C ARG A 75 2.78 2.02 18.46
N ILE A 76 3.22 2.75 17.43
CA ILE A 76 2.48 3.82 16.79
C ILE A 76 2.02 3.31 15.43
N SER A 77 0.75 3.49 15.08
CA SER A 77 0.18 3.06 13.80
C SER A 77 -0.61 4.20 13.18
N VAL A 78 -0.62 4.28 11.84
CA VAL A 78 -1.42 5.26 11.11
C VAL A 78 -2.20 4.55 10.01
N ASP A 79 -3.51 4.77 10.01
CA ASP A 79 -4.40 4.36 8.93
C ASP A 79 -4.70 5.56 8.04
N PHE A 80 -4.43 5.44 6.74
CA PHE A 80 -4.74 6.48 5.75
C PHE A 80 -5.89 6.07 4.84
N PHE A 81 -6.78 7.02 4.55
CA PHE A 81 -7.61 6.91 3.38
C PHE A 81 -6.75 7.17 2.15
N HIS A 82 -6.62 6.18 1.27
CA HIS A 82 -5.63 6.17 0.18
C HIS A 82 -5.78 7.30 -0.87
N VAL A 83 -6.80 8.15 -0.74
CA VAL A 83 -6.93 9.40 -1.50
C VAL A 83 -5.85 10.43 -1.10
N LEU A 84 -5.42 10.43 0.16
CA LEU A 84 -4.42 11.39 0.66
C LEU A 84 -3.03 11.09 0.10
N THR A 85 -2.60 9.84 0.22
CA THR A 85 -1.20 9.46 0.03
C THR A 85 -1.06 8.00 -0.38
N ASP A 86 0.13 7.64 -0.83
CA ASP A 86 0.59 6.27 -0.99
C ASP A 86 1.53 5.85 0.17
N GLY A 87 2.09 4.66 0.06
CA GLY A 87 3.01 4.15 1.09
C GLY A 87 4.22 5.03 1.33
N TYR A 88 4.72 5.75 0.30
CA TYR A 88 5.86 6.66 0.45
C TYR A 88 5.53 7.85 1.36
N GLY A 89 4.52 8.64 1.02
CA GLY A 89 4.15 9.79 1.85
C GLY A 89 3.67 9.38 3.24
N GLY A 90 2.93 8.24 3.36
CA GLY A 90 2.54 7.69 4.64
C GLY A 90 3.72 7.27 5.52
N SER A 91 4.81 6.73 4.92
CA SER A 91 6.02 6.37 5.66
C SER A 91 6.79 7.60 6.16
N LEU A 92 6.87 8.66 5.35
CA LEU A 92 7.48 9.92 5.79
C LEU A 92 6.74 10.51 6.99
N PHE A 93 5.40 10.54 6.91
CA PHE A 93 4.58 11.04 8.02
C PHE A 93 4.78 10.22 9.30
N LEU A 94 4.69 8.88 9.21
CA LEU A 94 4.84 8.01 10.39
C LEU A 94 6.24 8.11 11.00
N CYS A 95 7.30 8.14 10.18
CA CYS A 95 8.67 8.27 10.68
C CYS A 95 8.91 9.63 11.33
N THR A 96 8.41 10.72 10.73
CA THR A 96 8.52 12.07 11.29
C THR A 96 7.72 12.20 12.61
N LEU A 97 6.53 11.61 12.67
CA LEU A 97 5.71 11.56 13.89
C LEU A 97 6.43 10.80 15.02
N ALA A 98 6.99 9.63 14.71
CA ALA A 98 7.76 8.84 15.70
C ALA A 98 9.01 9.57 16.16
N ALA A 99 9.73 10.24 15.26
CA ALA A 99 10.90 11.06 15.60
C ALA A 99 10.52 12.22 16.54
N ARG A 100 9.44 12.95 16.22
CA ARG A 100 8.96 14.04 17.08
C ARG A 100 8.51 13.55 18.45
N TYR A 101 7.83 12.41 18.50
CA TYR A 101 7.45 11.77 19.76
C TYR A 101 8.70 11.46 20.62
N LEU A 102 9.74 10.84 20.04
CA LEU A 102 11.00 10.55 20.73
C LEU A 102 11.69 11.82 21.21
N THR A 103 11.70 12.89 20.40
CA THR A 103 12.26 14.19 20.80
C THR A 103 11.51 14.78 22.01
N LEU A 104 10.19 14.70 22.04
CA LEU A 104 9.39 15.15 23.18
C LEU A 104 9.56 14.28 24.42
N CYS A 105 10.02 13.03 24.25
CA CYS A 105 10.42 12.14 25.35
C CYS A 105 11.86 12.40 25.85
N GLY A 106 12.60 13.37 25.27
CA GLY A 106 13.94 13.77 25.69
C GLY A 106 15.07 13.07 24.95
N HIS A 107 14.81 12.45 23.79
CA HIS A 107 15.84 11.85 22.94
C HIS A 107 16.19 12.81 21.79
N ASP A 108 17.47 12.92 21.49
CA ASP A 108 17.92 13.65 20.30
C ASP A 108 17.75 12.78 19.07
N VAL A 109 16.91 13.23 18.13
CA VAL A 109 16.68 12.56 16.85
C VAL A 109 16.95 13.54 15.71
N SER A 110 17.89 13.17 14.84
CA SER A 110 18.28 14.00 13.69
C SER A 110 17.27 13.86 12.54
N VAL A 111 17.30 14.84 11.65
CA VAL A 111 16.56 14.83 10.38
C VAL A 111 17.31 13.99 9.35
N GLY A 112 16.59 13.24 8.53
CA GLY A 112 17.18 12.48 7.43
C GLY A 112 16.45 11.16 7.11
N GLY A 113 16.75 10.61 5.96
CA GLY A 113 16.06 9.41 5.49
C GLY A 113 14.55 9.62 5.31
N ASN A 114 13.74 8.94 6.11
CA ASN A 114 12.28 9.11 6.12
C ASN A 114 11.79 10.10 7.20
N VAL A 115 12.70 10.78 7.91
CA VAL A 115 12.35 11.79 8.91
C VAL A 115 12.58 13.18 8.33
N LEU A 116 11.53 13.99 8.27
CA LEU A 116 11.55 15.36 7.76
C LEU A 116 11.76 16.37 8.88
N ASP A 117 12.35 17.52 8.55
CA ASP A 117 12.39 18.67 9.46
C ASP A 117 11.00 19.30 9.57
N ILE A 118 10.43 19.32 10.77
CA ILE A 118 9.12 19.90 11.04
C ILE A 118 9.12 21.42 11.02
N ASN A 119 10.30 22.05 11.10
CA ASN A 119 10.46 23.52 11.06
C ASN A 119 10.55 24.04 9.62
N GLU A 120 10.82 23.17 8.65
CA GLU A 120 10.83 23.55 7.23
C GLU A 120 9.41 23.49 6.66
N PRO A 121 8.96 24.53 5.92
CA PRO A 121 7.67 24.49 5.25
C PRO A 121 7.69 23.44 4.13
N ALA A 122 6.52 22.85 3.84
CA ALA A 122 6.39 21.95 2.69
C ALA A 122 6.57 22.74 1.39
N THR A 123 7.32 22.14 0.45
CA THR A 123 7.52 22.72 -0.88
C THR A 123 6.31 22.47 -1.78
N GLU A 124 6.17 23.28 -2.85
CA GLU A 124 5.11 23.07 -3.85
C GLU A 124 5.17 21.67 -4.50
N ASP A 125 6.37 21.14 -4.74
CA ASP A 125 6.53 19.80 -5.31
C ASP A 125 6.04 18.70 -4.35
N GLU A 126 6.17 18.89 -3.04
CA GLU A 126 5.71 17.95 -2.03
C GLU A 126 4.18 17.91 -1.89
N ILE A 127 3.49 19.02 -2.10
CA ILE A 127 2.04 19.14 -1.90
C ILE A 127 1.22 18.96 -3.18
N ASN A 128 1.82 19.17 -4.36
CA ASN A 128 1.12 19.11 -5.64
C ASN A 128 0.91 17.69 -6.16
N ASP A 129 -0.11 17.54 -7.02
CA ASP A 129 -0.41 16.29 -7.72
C ASP A 129 0.55 16.07 -8.89
N ALA A 130 1.49 15.15 -8.72
CA ALA A 130 2.48 14.84 -9.73
C ALA A 130 1.90 14.13 -10.98
N PHE A 131 0.72 13.51 -10.91
CA PHE A 131 0.11 12.91 -12.10
C PHE A 131 -0.16 13.96 -13.18
N VAL A 132 -0.64 15.14 -12.80
CA VAL A 132 -0.91 16.23 -13.73
C VAL A 132 0.38 16.75 -14.38
N LYS A 133 1.47 16.86 -13.61
CA LYS A 133 2.78 17.36 -14.06
C LYS A 133 3.39 16.48 -15.16
N PHE A 134 3.21 15.16 -15.10
CA PHE A 134 3.88 14.20 -15.98
C PHE A 134 2.99 13.59 -17.07
N ALA A 135 1.71 13.96 -17.17
CA ALA A 135 0.78 13.43 -18.17
C ALA A 135 0.94 14.12 -19.53
N ASN A 136 1.80 13.59 -20.38
CA ASN A 136 2.07 14.17 -21.71
C ASN A 136 1.89 13.20 -22.89
N SER A 137 1.51 11.94 -22.68
CA SER A 137 1.35 10.95 -23.72
C SER A 137 -0.02 10.98 -24.39
N LYS A 138 -0.03 10.91 -25.73
CA LYS A 138 -1.25 10.74 -26.55
C LYS A 138 -1.59 9.24 -26.78
N ALA A 139 -0.74 8.32 -26.34
CA ALA A 139 -0.94 6.89 -26.54
C ALA A 139 -2.24 6.40 -25.91
N LYS A 140 -2.90 5.46 -26.61
CA LYS A 140 -4.08 4.75 -26.09
C LYS A 140 -3.64 3.36 -25.66
N LEU A 141 -3.73 3.05 -24.38
CA LEU A 141 -3.45 1.71 -23.88
C LEU A 141 -4.73 0.86 -23.90
N LYS A 142 -4.61 -0.36 -24.36
CA LYS A 142 -5.72 -1.33 -24.27
C LYS A 142 -5.85 -1.81 -22.82
N LYS A 143 -7.02 -1.65 -22.23
CA LYS A 143 -7.32 -2.24 -20.91
C LYS A 143 -7.60 -3.72 -21.07
N PHE A 144 -6.97 -4.53 -20.22
CA PHE A 144 -7.23 -5.96 -20.18
C PHE A 144 -8.32 -6.22 -19.11
N ASN A 145 -9.53 -6.56 -19.54
CA ASN A 145 -10.70 -6.69 -18.65
C ASN A 145 -11.13 -8.17 -18.48
N LYS A 146 -10.19 -9.13 -18.51
CA LYS A 146 -10.53 -10.54 -18.30
C LYS A 146 -10.63 -10.83 -16.79
N PHE A 147 -11.73 -11.46 -16.38
CA PHE A 147 -11.91 -11.90 -14.99
C PHE A 147 -10.94 -13.01 -14.63
N VAL A 148 -10.40 -12.93 -13.42
CA VAL A 148 -9.39 -13.86 -12.93
C VAL A 148 -9.95 -14.76 -11.82
N TYR A 149 -9.14 -15.73 -11.40
CA TYR A 149 -9.41 -16.55 -10.24
C TYR A 149 -9.30 -15.74 -8.95
N HIS A 150 -10.22 -15.97 -8.02
CA HIS A 150 -10.18 -15.47 -6.66
C HIS A 150 -10.24 -16.65 -5.69
N ALA A 151 -9.28 -16.71 -4.79
CA ALA A 151 -9.32 -17.65 -3.68
C ALA A 151 -10.56 -17.36 -2.81
N LYS A 152 -11.29 -18.41 -2.47
CA LYS A 152 -12.48 -18.32 -1.63
C LYS A 152 -12.16 -18.77 -0.21
N GLY A 153 -12.95 -18.30 0.75
CA GLY A 153 -12.85 -18.67 2.15
C GLY A 153 -14.07 -18.22 2.93
N THR A 154 -14.13 -18.59 4.19
CA THR A 154 -15.18 -18.20 5.14
C THR A 154 -14.89 -16.79 5.64
N LYS A 155 -15.72 -15.83 5.27
CA LYS A 155 -15.53 -14.44 5.70
C LYS A 155 -15.64 -14.29 7.20
N LEU A 156 -14.72 -13.54 7.76
CA LEU A 156 -14.76 -13.18 9.18
C LEU A 156 -15.95 -12.27 9.48
N PRO A 157 -16.59 -12.42 10.65
CA PRO A 157 -17.70 -11.55 11.07
C PRO A 157 -17.20 -10.12 11.35
N ASN A 158 -18.13 -9.17 11.33
CA ASN A 158 -17.91 -7.78 11.76
C ASN A 158 -16.73 -7.06 11.09
N HIS A 159 -16.45 -7.38 9.83
CA HIS A 159 -15.32 -6.81 9.07
C HIS A 159 -13.95 -7.01 9.74
N ARG A 160 -13.80 -8.05 10.54
CA ARG A 160 -12.50 -8.39 11.13
C ARG A 160 -11.49 -8.73 10.05
N VAL A 161 -10.23 -8.39 10.34
CA VAL A 161 -9.09 -8.65 9.48
C VAL A 161 -8.06 -9.46 10.27
N ASN A 162 -7.70 -10.63 9.76
CA ASN A 162 -6.58 -11.38 10.27
C ASN A 162 -5.30 -10.81 9.69
N ILE A 163 -4.38 -10.46 10.57
CA ILE A 163 -3.05 -9.98 10.22
C ILE A 163 -2.05 -11.07 10.52
N THR A 164 -1.24 -11.42 9.52
CA THR A 164 -0.14 -12.37 9.69
C THR A 164 1.11 -11.76 9.08
N THR A 165 2.11 -11.48 9.91
CA THR A 165 3.37 -10.87 9.49
C THR A 165 4.51 -11.87 9.63
N GLY A 166 5.25 -12.07 8.53
CA GLY A 166 6.51 -12.80 8.53
C GLY A 166 7.68 -11.85 8.51
N PHE A 167 8.61 -12.01 9.42
CA PHE A 167 9.87 -11.28 9.49
C PHE A 167 11.00 -12.18 8.99
N MET A 168 11.82 -11.66 8.07
CA MET A 168 12.87 -12.43 7.41
C MET A 168 14.07 -11.57 7.03
N PRO A 169 15.29 -12.13 6.97
CA PRO A 169 16.49 -11.41 6.58
C PRO A 169 16.43 -10.95 5.11
N VAL A 170 16.69 -9.65 4.88
CA VAL A 170 16.71 -9.05 3.53
C VAL A 170 17.81 -9.66 2.66
N ASP A 171 18.99 -9.88 3.22
CA ASP A 171 20.15 -10.46 2.53
C ASP A 171 19.87 -11.90 2.06
N ALA A 172 19.23 -12.73 2.89
CA ALA A 172 18.82 -14.08 2.52
C ALA A 172 17.79 -14.07 1.39
N LEU A 173 16.79 -13.19 1.46
CA LEU A 173 15.81 -13.00 0.39
C LEU A 173 16.45 -12.51 -0.90
N LYS A 174 17.37 -11.54 -0.80
CA LYS A 174 18.10 -11.00 -1.96
C LYS A 174 18.94 -12.06 -2.64
N LYS A 175 19.64 -12.87 -1.84
CA LYS A 175 20.42 -14.01 -2.35
C LYS A 175 19.52 -15.02 -3.07
N LYS A 176 18.40 -15.41 -2.45
CA LYS A 176 17.46 -16.37 -3.06
C LYS A 176 16.82 -15.83 -4.33
N ALA A 177 16.39 -14.58 -4.36
CA ALA A 177 15.84 -13.96 -5.57
C ALA A 177 16.86 -13.89 -6.71
N ALA A 178 18.15 -13.64 -6.39
CA ALA A 178 19.23 -13.61 -7.37
C ALA A 178 19.46 -14.97 -8.07
N GLU A 179 19.19 -16.11 -7.39
CA GLU A 179 19.26 -17.45 -8.02
C GLU A 179 18.29 -17.58 -9.20
N TYR A 180 17.21 -16.81 -9.20
CA TYR A 180 16.19 -16.72 -10.26
C TYR A 180 16.36 -15.50 -11.18
N ASN A 181 17.47 -14.76 -11.07
CA ASN A 181 17.67 -13.47 -11.76
C ASN A 181 16.54 -12.45 -11.50
N ALA A 182 15.96 -12.45 -10.32
CA ALA A 182 14.83 -11.63 -9.93
C ALA A 182 15.19 -10.65 -8.79
N THR A 183 14.47 -9.55 -8.70
CA THR A 183 14.45 -8.70 -7.52
C THR A 183 13.58 -9.32 -6.42
N ILE A 184 13.72 -8.86 -5.16
CA ILE A 184 12.86 -9.34 -4.04
C ILE A 184 11.38 -9.19 -4.40
N THR A 185 10.95 -8.06 -4.98
CA THR A 185 9.55 -7.83 -5.36
C THR A 185 9.08 -8.77 -6.46
N GLU A 186 9.90 -9.01 -7.48
CA GLU A 186 9.60 -9.96 -8.56
C GLU A 186 9.47 -11.39 -8.01
N PHE A 187 10.40 -11.80 -7.15
CA PHE A 187 10.41 -13.13 -6.53
C PHE A 187 9.20 -13.37 -5.61
N LEU A 188 8.92 -12.44 -4.68
CA LEU A 188 7.78 -12.56 -3.77
C LEU A 188 6.44 -12.48 -4.52
N GLY A 189 6.34 -11.61 -5.54
CA GLY A 189 5.17 -11.52 -6.41
C GLY A 189 4.93 -12.80 -7.21
N ALA A 190 5.99 -13.40 -7.73
CA ALA A 190 5.92 -14.68 -8.42
C ALA A 190 5.51 -15.82 -7.49
N LEU A 191 6.02 -15.85 -6.25
CA LEU A 191 5.63 -16.85 -5.26
C LEU A 191 4.14 -16.75 -4.92
N LEU A 192 3.62 -15.54 -4.71
CA LEU A 192 2.19 -15.33 -4.50
C LEU A 192 1.34 -15.77 -5.68
N LEU A 193 1.76 -15.42 -6.90
CA LEU A 193 1.08 -15.81 -8.12
C LEU A 193 1.06 -17.33 -8.27
N TYR A 194 2.18 -17.99 -8.02
CA TYR A 194 2.33 -19.44 -8.10
C TYR A 194 1.46 -20.18 -7.07
N ILE A 195 1.41 -19.71 -5.83
CA ILE A 195 0.56 -20.29 -4.78
C ILE A 195 -0.93 -20.20 -5.15
N HIS A 196 -1.38 -19.06 -5.68
CA HIS A 196 -2.76 -18.92 -6.15
C HIS A 196 -3.06 -19.81 -7.36
N TYR A 197 -2.10 -19.99 -8.27
CA TYR A 197 -2.19 -20.92 -9.38
C TYR A 197 -2.32 -22.37 -8.88
N GLN A 198 -1.45 -22.79 -7.95
CA GLN A 198 -1.49 -24.12 -7.36
C GLN A 198 -2.81 -24.37 -6.61
N LYS A 199 -3.29 -23.37 -5.83
CA LYS A 199 -4.56 -23.44 -5.13
C LYS A 199 -5.73 -23.62 -6.11
N GLN A 200 -5.77 -22.84 -7.19
CA GLN A 200 -6.79 -23.02 -8.23
C GLN A 200 -6.73 -24.42 -8.85
N ASN A 201 -5.53 -24.95 -9.12
CA ASN A 201 -5.36 -26.27 -9.70
C ASN A 201 -5.89 -27.39 -8.80
N ARG A 202 -5.76 -27.25 -7.48
CA ARG A 202 -6.29 -28.21 -6.52
C ARG A 202 -7.81 -28.12 -6.33
N GLU A 203 -8.38 -26.90 -6.41
CA GLU A 203 -9.76 -26.64 -5.96
C GLU A 203 -10.76 -26.45 -7.09
N CYS A 204 -10.32 -26.10 -8.28
CA CYS A 204 -11.20 -25.71 -9.37
C CYS A 204 -11.04 -26.59 -10.61
N TYR A 205 -12.16 -27.17 -11.07
CA TYR A 205 -12.18 -27.85 -12.38
C TYR A 205 -12.04 -26.85 -13.55
N LYS A 206 -12.77 -25.72 -13.48
CA LYS A 206 -12.75 -24.69 -14.53
C LYS A 206 -11.66 -23.66 -14.25
N LYS A 207 -10.68 -23.60 -15.12
CA LYS A 207 -9.51 -22.71 -14.95
C LYS A 207 -9.81 -21.30 -15.45
N LYS A 208 -9.29 -20.32 -14.71
CA LYS A 208 -9.28 -18.89 -15.06
C LYS A 208 -7.85 -18.39 -14.97
N ASP A 209 -7.56 -17.27 -15.62
CA ASP A 209 -6.28 -16.59 -15.40
C ASP A 209 -6.07 -16.34 -13.91
N VAL A 210 -4.83 -16.43 -13.48
CA VAL A 210 -4.39 -16.01 -12.13
C VAL A 210 -3.53 -14.78 -12.29
N SER A 211 -3.70 -13.79 -11.41
CA SER A 211 -2.93 -12.55 -11.51
C SER A 211 -2.44 -12.04 -10.17
N VAL A 212 -1.24 -11.46 -10.17
CA VAL A 212 -0.73 -10.66 -9.07
C VAL A 212 -0.64 -9.20 -9.50
N GLN A 213 -1.17 -8.31 -8.68
CA GLN A 213 -1.06 -6.87 -8.87
C GLN A 213 0.10 -6.34 -8.04
N ILE A 214 0.98 -5.56 -8.67
CA ILE A 214 2.17 -4.98 -8.03
C ILE A 214 2.16 -3.47 -8.31
N PRO A 215 1.98 -2.63 -7.28
CA PRO A 215 2.15 -1.20 -7.39
C PRO A 215 3.61 -0.82 -7.61
N VAL A 216 3.83 0.19 -8.44
CA VAL A 216 5.15 0.76 -8.71
C VAL A 216 5.15 2.23 -8.29
N ASN A 217 6.14 2.61 -7.49
CA ASN A 217 6.39 3.99 -7.10
C ASN A 217 6.99 4.76 -8.28
N LEU A 218 6.25 5.71 -8.81
CA LEU A 218 6.63 6.49 -9.99
C LEU A 218 7.77 7.48 -9.73
N ARG A 219 8.03 7.85 -8.48
CA ARG A 219 9.11 8.78 -8.09
C ARG A 219 10.50 8.27 -8.48
N ARG A 220 10.64 6.97 -8.75
CA ARG A 220 11.89 6.37 -9.26
C ARG A 220 12.17 6.74 -10.72
N THR A 221 11.13 7.03 -11.49
CA THR A 221 11.23 7.36 -12.92
C THR A 221 10.97 8.85 -13.16
N PHE A 222 10.06 9.44 -12.41
CA PHE A 222 9.69 10.85 -12.54
C PHE A 222 10.11 11.60 -11.27
N PRO A 223 11.05 12.55 -11.38
CA PRO A 223 11.62 13.24 -10.23
C PRO A 223 10.58 14.17 -9.59
N THR A 224 10.09 13.77 -8.42
CA THR A 224 9.19 14.53 -7.55
C THR A 224 9.25 14.00 -6.14
N ASN A 225 9.05 14.86 -5.15
CA ASN A 225 8.98 14.52 -3.73
C ASN A 225 7.54 14.55 -3.21
N THR A 226 6.53 14.57 -4.09
CA THR A 226 5.13 14.68 -3.66
C THR A 226 4.77 13.70 -2.56
N PHE A 227 4.08 14.17 -1.52
CA PHE A 227 3.52 13.33 -0.46
C PHE A 227 2.22 12.67 -0.88
N ARG A 228 1.61 13.15 -1.96
CA ARG A 228 0.37 12.58 -2.49
C ARG A 228 0.61 11.24 -3.15
N ASN A 229 -0.49 10.55 -3.44
CA ASN A 229 -0.45 9.28 -4.16
C ASN A 229 0.18 9.47 -5.55
N PHE A 230 1.33 8.84 -5.78
CA PHE A 230 2.01 8.83 -7.07
C PHE A 230 2.53 7.42 -7.39
N SER A 231 1.60 6.48 -7.48
CA SER A 231 1.86 5.08 -7.79
C SER A 231 0.89 4.54 -8.84
N LEU A 232 1.34 3.59 -9.65
CA LEU A 232 0.53 2.87 -10.62
C LEU A 232 0.61 1.38 -10.34
N CYS A 233 -0.51 0.67 -10.59
CA CYS A 233 -0.60 -0.76 -10.38
C CYS A 233 -0.50 -1.53 -11.70
N TYR A 234 0.29 -2.59 -11.72
CA TYR A 234 0.39 -3.53 -12.81
C TYR A 234 -0.10 -4.90 -12.40
N SER A 235 -0.79 -5.59 -13.32
CA SER A 235 -1.25 -6.96 -13.11
C SER A 235 -0.50 -7.90 -14.02
N VAL A 236 0.36 -8.74 -13.45
CA VAL A 236 1.00 -9.85 -14.16
C VAL A 236 0.06 -11.04 -14.10
N ARG A 237 -0.08 -11.77 -15.20
CA ARG A 237 -1.03 -12.89 -15.33
C ARG A 237 -0.38 -14.12 -15.90
N ILE A 238 -0.90 -15.27 -15.50
CA ILE A 238 -0.67 -16.57 -16.14
C ILE A 238 -2.02 -17.17 -16.52
N ASP A 239 -2.07 -17.85 -17.67
CA ASP A 239 -3.26 -18.56 -18.13
C ASP A 239 -3.03 -20.08 -17.95
N PRO A 240 -3.69 -20.72 -16.98
CA PRO A 240 -3.50 -22.15 -16.71
C PRO A 240 -3.90 -23.07 -17.89
N ASN A 241 -4.63 -22.54 -18.87
CA ASN A 241 -5.00 -23.33 -20.07
C ASN A 241 -3.84 -23.48 -21.06
N MET A 242 -2.74 -22.74 -20.89
CA MET A 242 -1.52 -22.88 -21.72
C MET A 242 -0.65 -24.07 -21.32
N GLY A 243 -0.94 -24.74 -20.20
CA GLY A 243 -0.19 -25.85 -19.65
C GLY A 243 0.19 -25.67 -18.19
N GLU A 244 0.98 -26.59 -17.67
CA GLU A 244 1.50 -26.52 -16.31
C GLU A 244 2.67 -25.55 -16.23
N TYR A 245 2.71 -24.76 -15.16
CA TYR A 245 3.79 -23.82 -14.88
C TYR A 245 4.63 -24.31 -13.71
N THR A 246 5.93 -24.28 -13.91
CA THR A 246 6.92 -24.37 -12.82
C THR A 246 7.06 -23.02 -12.12
N PHE A 247 7.59 -23.02 -10.89
CA PHE A 247 7.84 -21.76 -10.17
C PHE A 247 8.86 -20.88 -10.93
N GLU A 248 9.88 -21.48 -11.51
CA GLU A 248 10.90 -20.77 -12.30
C GLU A 248 10.31 -20.03 -13.50
N GLU A 249 9.40 -20.69 -14.25
CA GLU A 249 8.68 -20.05 -15.37
C GLU A 249 7.85 -18.87 -14.92
N VAL A 250 7.15 -18.98 -13.76
CA VAL A 250 6.35 -17.89 -13.19
C VAL A 250 7.26 -16.72 -12.78
N VAL A 251 8.41 -16.98 -12.13
CA VAL A 251 9.39 -15.92 -11.79
C VAL A 251 9.86 -15.21 -13.04
N LYS A 252 10.25 -15.96 -14.07
CA LYS A 252 10.72 -15.41 -15.35
C LYS A 252 9.64 -14.53 -16.01
N GLN A 253 8.38 -14.98 -16.02
CA GLN A 253 7.27 -14.23 -16.60
C GLN A 253 7.00 -12.93 -15.83
N VAL A 254 6.98 -12.98 -14.48
CA VAL A 254 6.79 -11.79 -13.63
C VAL A 254 7.93 -10.79 -13.86
N SER A 255 9.18 -11.25 -13.83
CA SER A 255 10.36 -10.41 -14.00
C SER A 255 10.39 -9.72 -15.37
N LEU A 256 10.18 -10.48 -16.45
CA LEU A 256 10.17 -9.93 -17.81
C LEU A 256 9.05 -8.89 -18.00
N TYR A 257 7.88 -9.19 -17.49
CA TYR A 257 6.73 -8.28 -17.60
C TYR A 257 6.94 -6.98 -16.85
N LEU A 258 7.41 -7.04 -15.60
CA LEU A 258 7.68 -5.85 -14.78
C LEU A 258 8.79 -4.98 -15.39
N ARG A 259 9.87 -5.60 -15.90
CA ARG A 259 10.94 -4.86 -16.58
C ARG A 259 10.47 -4.21 -17.88
N TYR A 260 9.62 -4.90 -18.66
CA TYR A 260 9.04 -4.36 -19.88
C TYR A 260 8.17 -3.14 -19.60
N ILE A 261 7.33 -3.18 -18.55
CA ILE A 261 6.40 -2.11 -18.23
C ILE A 261 7.09 -0.93 -17.52
N ASN A 262 8.10 -1.20 -16.71
CA ASN A 262 8.75 -0.19 -15.87
C ASN A 262 9.73 0.67 -16.68
N ASN A 263 9.24 1.26 -17.77
CA ASN A 263 9.96 2.25 -18.55
C ASN A 263 9.12 3.54 -18.66
N GLU A 264 9.81 4.66 -18.82
CA GLU A 264 9.21 6.00 -18.80
C GLU A 264 8.05 6.17 -19.78
N LYS A 265 8.17 5.65 -21.01
CA LYS A 265 7.14 5.78 -22.05
C LYS A 265 5.84 5.04 -21.69
N GLN A 266 5.94 3.81 -21.16
CA GLN A 266 4.79 3.03 -20.71
C GLN A 266 4.13 3.66 -19.49
N LEU A 267 4.94 4.07 -18.51
CA LEU A 267 4.48 4.74 -17.30
C LEU A 267 3.74 6.03 -17.64
N ASN A 268 4.31 6.86 -18.50
CA ASN A 268 3.70 8.11 -18.95
C ASN A 268 2.39 7.88 -19.70
N ALA A 269 2.34 6.87 -20.58
CA ALA A 269 1.12 6.51 -21.28
C ALA A 269 0.00 6.08 -20.30
N MET A 270 0.34 5.38 -19.21
CA MET A 270 -0.63 5.00 -18.16
C MET A 270 -1.10 6.20 -17.36
N ILE A 271 -0.20 7.07 -16.92
CA ILE A 271 -0.53 8.33 -16.25
C ILE A 271 -1.53 9.11 -17.11
N SER A 272 -1.17 9.34 -18.37
CA SER A 272 -2.00 10.11 -19.32
C SER A 272 -3.36 9.46 -19.59
N ASN A 273 -3.45 8.12 -19.68
CA ASN A 273 -4.73 7.43 -19.84
C ASN A 273 -5.65 7.55 -18.61
N ASN A 274 -5.09 7.54 -17.41
CA ASN A 274 -5.89 7.70 -16.20
C ASN A 274 -6.51 9.11 -16.12
N LEU A 275 -5.75 10.14 -16.49
CA LEU A 275 -6.22 11.52 -16.50
C LEU A 275 -7.21 11.86 -17.65
N LYS A 276 -7.28 11.03 -18.70
CA LYS A 276 -8.24 11.27 -19.80
C LYS A 276 -9.70 11.28 -19.35
N LEU A 277 -10.03 10.54 -18.30
CA LEU A 277 -11.40 10.55 -17.76
C LEU A 277 -11.74 11.90 -17.11
N GLU A 278 -10.77 12.52 -16.43
CA GLU A 278 -10.94 13.82 -15.77
C GLU A 278 -10.93 14.99 -16.77
N SER A 279 -10.15 14.84 -17.84
CA SER A 279 -10.05 15.87 -18.89
C SER A 279 -11.19 15.81 -19.90
N ASN A 280 -12.02 14.75 -19.90
CA ASN A 280 -13.13 14.63 -20.86
C ASN A 280 -14.23 15.67 -20.57
N PRO A 281 -14.62 16.52 -21.53
CA PRO A 281 -15.66 17.54 -21.34
C PRO A 281 -16.99 16.99 -20.82
N VAL A 282 -17.40 15.82 -21.32
CA VAL A 282 -18.66 15.16 -20.88
C VAL A 282 -18.57 14.77 -19.40
N SER A 283 -17.43 14.20 -18.97
CA SER A 283 -17.24 13.84 -17.57
C SER A 283 -17.19 15.06 -16.64
N ARG A 284 -16.79 16.22 -17.14
CA ARG A 284 -16.73 17.46 -16.34
C ARG A 284 -18.11 18.01 -15.99
N VAL A 285 -19.07 17.92 -16.92
CA VAL A 285 -20.42 18.50 -16.74
C VAL A 285 -21.44 17.52 -16.16
N LEU A 286 -21.12 16.24 -16.06
CA LEU A 286 -22.01 15.25 -15.44
C LEU A 286 -22.13 15.50 -13.92
N PRO A 287 -23.36 15.56 -13.36
CA PRO A 287 -23.57 15.62 -11.92
C PRO A 287 -22.93 14.46 -11.16
N LEU A 288 -22.46 14.73 -9.96
CA LEU A 288 -21.68 13.78 -9.16
C LEU A 288 -22.44 12.47 -8.86
N PHE A 289 -23.75 12.53 -8.61
CA PHE A 289 -24.54 11.32 -8.33
C PHE A 289 -24.58 10.33 -9.53
N ILE A 290 -24.52 10.84 -10.78
CA ILE A 290 -24.42 10.01 -11.98
C ILE A 290 -23.02 9.40 -12.09
N LYS A 291 -21.98 10.19 -11.79
CA LYS A 291 -20.60 9.70 -11.75
C LYS A 291 -20.41 8.62 -10.69
N ASP A 292 -20.93 8.83 -9.47
CA ASP A 292 -20.86 7.85 -8.38
C ASP A 292 -21.48 6.50 -8.80
N ALA A 293 -22.64 6.54 -9.44
CA ALA A 293 -23.29 5.33 -9.96
C ALA A 293 -22.46 4.65 -11.05
N ALA A 294 -21.95 5.42 -12.03
CA ALA A 294 -21.17 4.90 -13.14
C ALA A 294 -19.81 4.33 -12.68
N VAL A 295 -19.11 5.04 -11.79
CA VAL A 295 -17.83 4.59 -11.20
C VAL A 295 -18.07 3.37 -10.32
N GLY A 296 -19.12 3.36 -9.50
CA GLY A 296 -19.52 2.21 -8.68
C GLY A 296 -19.78 0.96 -9.52
N LEU A 297 -20.53 1.08 -10.61
CA LEU A 297 -20.79 -0.01 -11.55
C LEU A 297 -19.49 -0.46 -12.25
N SER A 298 -18.66 0.48 -12.71
CA SER A 298 -17.36 0.17 -13.32
C SER A 298 -16.46 -0.57 -12.35
N PHE A 299 -16.42 -0.15 -11.08
CA PHE A 299 -15.64 -0.82 -10.04
C PHE A 299 -16.15 -2.25 -9.78
N LEU A 300 -17.47 -2.46 -9.75
CA LEU A 300 -18.06 -3.80 -9.61
C LEU A 300 -17.70 -4.72 -10.77
N LEU A 301 -17.64 -4.18 -12.00
CA LEU A 301 -17.38 -4.96 -13.21
C LEU A 301 -15.90 -5.16 -13.52
N THR A 302 -15.03 -4.20 -13.19
CA THR A 302 -13.63 -4.22 -13.64
C THR A 302 -12.62 -4.01 -12.51
N GLY A 303 -13.03 -3.62 -11.32
CA GLY A 303 -12.15 -3.28 -10.21
C GLY A 303 -11.33 -4.49 -9.72
N GLU A 304 -11.72 -5.07 -8.61
CA GLU A 304 -10.99 -6.21 -8.02
C GLU A 304 -11.13 -7.51 -8.83
N GLN A 305 -12.11 -7.62 -9.73
CA GLN A 305 -12.36 -8.85 -10.53
C GLN A 305 -11.21 -9.19 -11.49
N THR A 306 -10.32 -8.25 -11.74
CA THR A 306 -9.19 -8.41 -12.67
C THR A 306 -7.89 -8.78 -11.97
N THR A 307 -7.90 -8.97 -10.64
CA THR A 307 -6.71 -9.21 -9.83
C THR A 307 -6.97 -10.31 -8.80
N SER A 308 -6.15 -11.36 -8.76
CA SER A 308 -6.29 -12.45 -7.79
C SER A 308 -5.69 -12.07 -6.42
N VAL A 309 -4.54 -11.42 -6.41
CA VAL A 309 -3.83 -11.00 -5.20
C VAL A 309 -3.04 -9.72 -5.46
N LEU A 310 -2.82 -8.94 -4.40
CA LEU A 310 -1.99 -7.72 -4.45
C LEU A 310 -0.77 -7.92 -3.56
N LEU A 311 0.41 -7.57 -4.10
CA LEU A 311 1.65 -7.39 -3.33
C LEU A 311 2.13 -5.96 -3.51
N THR A 312 2.14 -5.18 -2.45
CA THR A 312 2.76 -3.86 -2.43
C THR A 312 4.06 -3.90 -1.63
N ASN A 313 5.14 -3.37 -2.16
CA ASN A 313 6.44 -3.30 -1.48
C ASN A 313 6.87 -1.83 -1.37
N LEU A 314 6.85 -1.33 -0.15
CA LEU A 314 7.31 0.03 0.17
C LEU A 314 8.82 0.18 -0.10
N GLY A 315 9.58 -0.91 0.06
CA GLY A 315 11.03 -0.90 -0.01
C GLY A 315 11.68 -0.64 1.35
N ILE A 316 12.84 -0.01 1.32
CA ILE A 316 13.66 0.24 2.52
C ILE A 316 13.18 1.54 3.16
N VAL A 317 12.80 1.46 4.43
CA VAL A 317 12.58 2.60 5.32
C VAL A 317 13.94 2.99 5.91
N LYS A 318 14.33 4.23 5.73
CA LYS A 318 15.61 4.76 6.21
C LYS A 318 15.36 5.66 7.41
N LEU A 319 15.91 5.31 8.54
CA LEU A 319 15.87 6.13 9.76
C LEU A 319 17.22 6.79 9.99
N PRO A 320 17.26 7.94 10.69
CA PRO A 320 18.50 8.48 11.24
C PRO A 320 19.14 7.49 12.20
N LYS A 321 20.47 7.46 12.25
CA LYS A 321 21.23 6.50 13.09
C LYS A 321 20.90 6.60 14.58
N ASP A 322 20.63 7.79 15.07
CA ASP A 322 20.22 8.08 16.44
C ASP A 322 18.79 7.63 16.76
N MET A 323 17.94 7.46 15.75
CA MET A 323 16.59 6.91 15.89
C MET A 323 16.56 5.38 15.83
N GLU A 324 17.48 4.74 15.08
CA GLU A 324 17.48 3.28 14.87
C GLU A 324 17.39 2.45 16.18
N PRO A 325 18.07 2.81 17.30
CA PRO A 325 17.98 2.04 18.54
C PRO A 325 16.60 2.00 19.19
N PHE A 326 15.71 2.92 18.82
CA PHE A 326 14.36 3.04 19.37
C PHE A 326 13.28 2.37 18.49
N VAL A 327 13.64 1.85 17.31
CA VAL A 327 12.68 1.28 16.35
C VAL A 327 13.06 -0.15 15.97
N ASP A 328 12.40 -1.11 16.57
CA ASP A 328 12.64 -2.54 16.29
C ASP A 328 12.11 -2.99 14.93
N LYS A 329 10.96 -2.49 14.53
CA LYS A 329 10.22 -2.99 13.36
C LYS A 329 9.47 -1.86 12.66
N PHE A 330 9.39 -1.96 11.35
CA PHE A 330 8.48 -1.16 10.54
C PHE A 330 7.57 -2.10 9.73
N ILE A 331 6.27 -2.03 9.97
CA ILE A 331 5.28 -2.88 9.32
C ILE A 331 4.43 -2.03 8.37
N PHE A 332 4.37 -2.45 7.12
CA PHE A 332 3.52 -1.84 6.10
C PHE A 332 2.44 -2.82 5.69
N MET A 333 1.19 -2.36 5.68
CA MET A 333 0.04 -3.19 5.40
C MET A 333 -0.84 -2.57 4.33
N ALA A 334 -1.27 -3.39 3.37
CA ALA A 334 -2.31 -3.02 2.42
C ALA A 334 -3.68 -3.44 2.99
N GLY A 335 -4.63 -2.52 3.02
CA GLY A 335 -5.99 -2.84 3.45
C GLY A 335 -6.62 -3.95 2.60
N PRO A 336 -7.45 -4.83 3.20
CA PRO A 336 -8.05 -5.96 2.50
C PRO A 336 -9.01 -5.52 1.40
N GLY A 337 -9.14 -6.34 0.37
CA GLY A 337 -10.13 -6.15 -0.69
C GLY A 337 -11.46 -6.85 -0.37
N LYS A 338 -12.49 -6.55 -1.16
CA LYS A 338 -13.78 -7.23 -1.04
C LYS A 338 -13.78 -8.63 -1.67
N LEU A 339 -13.05 -8.81 -2.76
CA LEU A 339 -12.92 -10.05 -3.54
C LEU A 339 -11.56 -10.71 -3.32
N ASN A 340 -10.50 -9.92 -3.15
CA ASN A 340 -9.15 -10.40 -2.87
C ASN A 340 -9.01 -10.53 -1.36
N GLY A 341 -9.33 -11.69 -0.82
CA GLY A 341 -9.39 -11.94 0.61
C GLY A 341 -8.07 -11.69 1.35
N ALA A 342 -6.93 -11.96 0.72
CA ALA A 342 -5.61 -11.69 1.25
C ALA A 342 -4.85 -10.70 0.38
N ARG A 343 -4.32 -9.64 0.98
CA ARG A 343 -3.42 -8.67 0.36
C ARG A 343 -2.13 -8.57 1.16
N CYS A 344 -1.03 -8.34 0.45
CA CYS A 344 0.30 -8.31 1.06
C CYS A 344 0.90 -6.93 0.99
N GLY A 345 1.43 -6.47 2.13
CA GLY A 345 2.31 -5.32 2.23
C GLY A 345 3.70 -5.76 2.69
N ALA A 346 4.76 -5.22 2.10
CA ALA A 346 6.13 -5.47 2.50
C ALA A 346 6.87 -4.17 2.74
N SER A 347 7.75 -4.16 3.74
CA SER A 347 8.67 -3.08 4.05
C SER A 347 9.94 -3.63 4.67
N SER A 348 11.04 -2.91 4.56
CA SER A 348 12.31 -3.31 5.16
C SER A 348 12.84 -2.21 6.05
N LEU A 349 13.32 -2.58 7.24
CA LEU A 349 14.10 -1.74 8.15
C LEU A 349 15.40 -2.46 8.48
N GLY A 350 16.54 -1.84 8.18
CA GLY A 350 17.83 -2.52 8.29
C GLY A 350 17.86 -3.83 7.47
N ASN A 351 18.29 -4.93 8.08
CA ASN A 351 18.28 -6.25 7.46
C ASN A 351 17.00 -7.06 7.71
N CYS A 352 15.93 -6.45 8.24
CA CYS A 352 14.66 -7.12 8.50
C CYS A 352 13.60 -6.70 7.46
N LEU A 353 13.09 -7.66 6.66
CA LEU A 353 11.90 -7.47 5.84
C LEU A 353 10.68 -7.99 6.60
N ALA A 354 9.69 -7.14 6.78
CA ALA A 354 8.36 -7.49 7.26
C ALA A 354 7.42 -7.65 6.05
N LEU A 355 6.82 -8.83 5.89
CA LEU A 355 5.76 -9.07 4.91
C LEU A 355 4.47 -9.41 5.65
N THR A 356 3.45 -8.58 5.45
CA THR A 356 2.20 -8.65 6.19
C THR A 356 1.05 -8.99 5.27
N PHE A 357 0.34 -10.05 5.60
CA PHE A 357 -0.96 -10.38 5.00
C PHE A 357 -2.08 -9.74 5.82
N ALA A 358 -2.99 -9.06 5.13
CA ALA A 358 -4.29 -8.65 5.65
C ALA A 358 -5.36 -9.51 4.99
N ASN A 359 -6.01 -10.39 5.75
CA ASN A 359 -6.92 -11.41 5.25
C ASN A 359 -8.30 -11.31 5.92
N ILE A 360 -9.37 -11.29 5.10
CA ILE A 360 -10.76 -11.26 5.59
C ILE A 360 -11.38 -12.65 5.77
N TYR A 361 -10.64 -13.71 5.49
CA TYR A 361 -11.09 -15.09 5.65
C TYR A 361 -10.55 -15.72 6.94
N ALA A 362 -11.31 -16.69 7.45
CA ALA A 362 -10.90 -17.49 8.60
C ALA A 362 -9.71 -18.40 8.27
N GLU A 363 -9.62 -18.87 7.04
CA GLU A 363 -8.54 -19.73 6.56
C GLU A 363 -7.24 -18.95 6.38
N SER A 364 -6.11 -19.62 6.65
CA SER A 364 -4.74 -19.08 6.52
C SER A 364 -3.85 -19.93 5.61
N ASP A 365 -4.46 -20.67 4.72
CA ASP A 365 -3.76 -21.61 3.85
C ASP A 365 -2.78 -20.91 2.90
N ILE A 366 -3.14 -19.74 2.36
CA ILE A 366 -2.27 -18.97 1.48
C ILE A 366 -1.04 -18.45 2.25
N GLU A 367 -1.24 -17.82 3.41
CA GLU A 367 -0.16 -17.29 4.24
C GLU A 367 0.76 -18.42 4.71
N ARG A 368 0.16 -19.54 5.14
CA ARG A 368 0.90 -20.73 5.58
C ARG A 368 1.73 -21.29 4.43
N GLU A 369 1.14 -21.48 3.25
CA GLU A 369 1.84 -22.03 2.09
C GLU A 369 2.97 -21.07 1.64
N PHE A 370 2.73 -19.76 1.72
CA PHE A 370 3.72 -18.75 1.36
C PHE A 370 4.94 -18.80 2.29
N PHE A 371 4.74 -18.70 3.60
CA PHE A 371 5.85 -18.72 4.55
C PHE A 371 6.53 -20.10 4.61
N THR A 372 5.77 -21.19 4.50
CA THR A 372 6.35 -22.54 4.43
C THR A 372 7.22 -22.71 3.19
N SER A 373 6.82 -22.16 2.05
CA SER A 373 7.64 -22.19 0.82
C SER A 373 8.97 -21.46 0.99
N LEU A 374 8.96 -20.30 1.63
CA LEU A 374 10.20 -19.55 1.92
C LEU A 374 11.11 -20.34 2.88
N VAL A 375 10.56 -20.96 3.91
CA VAL A 375 11.33 -21.81 4.83
C VAL A 375 11.93 -23.02 4.11
N LYS A 376 11.18 -23.68 3.24
CA LYS A 376 11.68 -24.78 2.41
C LYS A 376 12.80 -24.36 1.45
N MET A 377 12.81 -23.09 1.06
CA MET A 377 13.90 -22.48 0.24
C MET A 377 15.11 -22.03 1.10
N GLY A 378 15.12 -22.32 2.41
CA GLY A 378 16.21 -21.99 3.33
C GLY A 378 16.17 -20.60 3.92
N ILE A 379 15.05 -19.87 3.81
CA ILE A 379 14.88 -18.54 4.40
C ILE A 379 14.25 -18.69 5.78
N HIS A 380 14.92 -18.19 6.81
CA HIS A 380 14.35 -18.14 8.16
C HIS A 380 13.19 -17.14 8.22
N VAL A 381 12.03 -17.55 8.72
CA VAL A 381 10.85 -16.69 8.85
C VAL A 381 10.30 -16.78 10.27
N LYS A 382 10.26 -15.66 10.99
CA LYS A 382 9.53 -15.51 12.25
C LYS A 382 8.13 -14.97 11.93
N VAL A 383 7.09 -15.69 12.34
CA VAL A 383 5.69 -15.31 12.06
C VAL A 383 5.02 -14.81 13.34
N GLU A 384 4.35 -13.66 13.23
CA GLU A 384 3.50 -13.08 14.27
C GLU A 384 2.08 -12.89 13.69
N SER A 385 1.02 -13.12 14.49
CA SER A 385 -0.37 -12.99 14.06
C SER A 385 -1.26 -12.46 15.18
N ASN A 386 -2.37 -11.82 14.80
CA ASN A 386 -3.45 -11.41 15.70
C ASN A 386 -4.57 -12.47 15.81
N ARG A 387 -4.33 -13.68 15.33
CA ARG A 387 -5.25 -14.84 15.41
C ARG A 387 -5.21 -15.46 16.79
#